data_dea7dc223800fd39d478aff892f6e06b
#
_entry.id   dea7dc223800fd39d478aff892f6e06b
#
_cell.length_a   1.000
_cell.length_b   1.000
_cell.length_c   1.000
_cell.angle_alpha   90.00
_cell.angle_beta   90.00
_cell.angle_gamma   90.00
#
_symmetry.space_group_name_H-M   'P 1'
#
loop_
_entity.id
_entity.type
_entity.pdbx_description
1 polymer ?
#
loop_
_entity_poly.entity_id
_entity_poly.type
_entity_poly.pdbx_seq_one_letter_code
_entity_poly.pdbx_strand_id
1 'polypeptide(L)'
;MDYAWTSTTFEMPGCHVVRNLGVVRGVTVRSAHLGSQIAAGFRSLGGGRIDEYVEMCEQARAEAFAIMTAHADQMGANAILGVRYDATELMQNMTEVICYGSAVVVEADAKA
;
A
#
# COMPACT_ATOMS: atom_id res chain seq x y z
N MET A 1 12.72 -1.57 -3.20
CA MET A 1 12.72 -2.24 -1.87
C MET A 1 12.02 -3.57 -2.00
N ASP A 2 12.63 -4.61 -1.47
CA ASP A 2 12.03 -5.93 -1.46
C ASP A 2 10.83 -5.97 -0.51
N TYR A 3 9.78 -6.63 -0.91
CA TYR A 3 8.55 -6.81 -0.13
C TYR A 3 8.85 -7.39 1.27
N ALA A 4 9.83 -8.28 1.37
CA ALA A 4 10.22 -8.91 2.64
C ALA A 4 10.74 -7.91 3.69
N TRP A 5 11.12 -6.70 3.28
CA TRP A 5 11.60 -5.66 4.17
C TRP A 5 10.50 -4.65 4.55
N THR A 6 9.25 -5.02 4.32
CA THR A 6 8.10 -4.25 4.78
C THR A 6 7.29 -5.08 5.77
N SER A 7 6.72 -4.44 6.77
CA SER A 7 5.96 -5.14 7.80
C SER A 7 4.87 -4.25 8.39
N THR A 8 3.80 -4.87 8.83
CA THR A 8 2.76 -4.19 9.60
C THR A 8 3.14 -4.05 11.08
N THR A 9 4.17 -4.78 11.52
CA THR A 9 4.69 -4.68 12.89
C THR A 9 5.61 -3.48 13.05
N PHE A 10 5.95 -3.12 14.27
CA PHE A 10 6.84 -2.00 14.55
C PHE A 10 8.29 -2.45 14.72
N GLU A 11 8.56 -3.72 14.49
CA GLU A 11 9.89 -4.30 14.56
C GLU A 11 10.10 -5.22 13.39
N MET A 12 11.36 -5.37 12.99
CA MET A 12 11.76 -6.36 12.00
C MET A 12 12.54 -7.44 12.74
N PRO A 13 12.04 -8.69 12.79
CA PRO A 13 12.72 -9.78 13.49
C PRO A 13 14.16 -9.96 13.04
N GLY A 14 15.08 -10.10 14.01
CA GLY A 14 16.50 -10.27 13.73
C GLY A 14 17.24 -8.98 13.40
N CYS A 15 16.57 -7.85 13.45
CA CYS A 15 17.13 -6.55 13.13
C CYS A 15 16.75 -5.51 14.20
N HIS A 16 17.48 -4.41 14.21
CA HIS A 16 17.11 -3.25 15.03
C HIS A 16 17.18 -1.99 14.20
N VAL A 17 16.36 -1.02 14.54
CA VAL A 17 16.30 0.27 13.86
C VAL A 17 17.47 1.13 14.32
N VAL A 18 18.28 1.60 13.38
CA VAL A 18 19.38 2.52 13.68
C VAL A 18 19.03 3.96 13.28
N ARG A 19 18.09 4.14 12.35
CA ARG A 19 17.62 5.49 11.97
C ARG A 19 16.16 5.42 11.58
N ASN A 20 15.40 6.39 12.07
CA ASN A 20 14.03 6.63 11.62
C ASN A 20 14.04 7.80 10.63
N LEU A 21 13.65 7.54 9.40
CA LEU A 21 13.65 8.55 8.34
C LEU A 21 12.32 9.27 8.21
N GLY A 22 11.30 8.79 8.91
CA GLY A 22 10.00 9.43 8.91
C GLY A 22 8.92 8.65 8.19
N VAL A 23 7.75 9.24 8.09
CA VAL A 23 6.59 8.62 7.46
C VAL A 23 6.70 8.74 5.95
N VAL A 24 6.46 7.63 5.27
CA VAL A 24 6.33 7.58 3.81
C VAL A 24 4.93 7.12 3.45
N ARG A 25 4.49 7.50 2.27
CA ARG A 25 3.17 7.11 1.79
C ARG A 25 3.14 7.02 0.27
N GLY A 26 2.19 6.24 -0.21
CA GLY A 26 1.81 6.20 -1.60
C GLY A 26 0.31 6.40 -1.70
N VAL A 27 -0.14 7.22 -2.63
CA VAL A 27 -1.55 7.56 -2.79
C VAL A 27 -1.96 7.28 -4.22
N THR A 28 -3.11 6.62 -4.38
CA THR A 28 -3.76 6.51 -5.69
C THR A 28 -5.20 6.98 -5.56
N VAL A 29 -5.75 7.49 -6.66
CA VAL A 29 -7.16 7.88 -6.72
C VAL A 29 -7.81 7.11 -7.84
N ARG A 30 -8.91 6.45 -7.53
CA ARG A 30 -9.72 5.73 -8.53
C ARG A 30 -11.01 6.50 -8.76
N SER A 31 -11.29 6.79 -10.03
CA SER A 31 -12.48 7.53 -10.40
C SER A 31 -13.58 6.60 -10.90
N ALA A 32 -14.79 7.12 -10.86
CA ALA A 32 -15.99 6.40 -11.22
C ALA A 32 -16.08 5.94 -12.66
N HIS A 33 -15.30 6.52 -13.56
CA HIS A 33 -15.43 6.14 -14.98
C HIS A 33 -15.13 4.67 -15.22
N LEU A 34 -14.02 4.18 -14.66
CA LEU A 34 -13.73 2.76 -14.72
C LEU A 34 -14.69 1.97 -13.83
N GLY A 35 -14.96 2.52 -12.62
CA GLY A 35 -15.85 1.89 -11.67
C GLY A 35 -17.29 1.78 -12.16
N SER A 36 -17.81 2.78 -12.87
CA SER A 36 -19.18 2.73 -13.35
C SER A 36 -19.36 1.73 -14.48
N GLN A 37 -18.37 1.57 -15.37
CA GLN A 37 -18.41 0.56 -16.40
C GLN A 37 -18.34 -0.85 -15.83
N ILE A 38 -17.47 -1.05 -14.87
CA ILE A 38 -17.36 -2.33 -14.16
C ILE A 38 -18.65 -2.61 -13.38
N ALA A 39 -19.19 -1.62 -12.69
CA ALA A 39 -20.43 -1.78 -11.95
C ALA A 39 -21.63 -2.07 -12.85
N ALA A 40 -21.69 -1.42 -14.02
CA ALA A 40 -22.75 -1.68 -14.99
C ALA A 40 -22.64 -3.10 -15.56
N GLY A 41 -21.45 -3.52 -15.91
CA GLY A 41 -21.19 -4.89 -16.34
C GLY A 41 -21.52 -5.91 -15.26
N PHE A 42 -21.14 -5.60 -14.04
CA PHE A 42 -21.42 -6.43 -12.88
C PHE A 42 -22.92 -6.61 -12.64
N ARG A 43 -23.67 -5.52 -12.68
CA ARG A 43 -25.12 -5.56 -12.50
C ARG A 43 -25.83 -6.31 -13.63
N SER A 44 -25.37 -6.15 -14.86
CA SER A 44 -25.99 -6.82 -16.01
C SER A 44 -25.74 -8.32 -16.01
N LEU A 45 -24.71 -8.80 -15.31
CA LEU A 45 -24.37 -10.21 -15.26
C LEU A 45 -24.87 -10.91 -14.01
N GLY A 46 -25.65 -10.21 -13.17
CA GLY A 46 -26.29 -10.83 -12.02
C GLY A 46 -25.35 -11.20 -10.88
N GLY A 47 -24.34 -10.41 -10.61
CA GLY A 47 -23.51 -10.57 -9.41
C GLY A 47 -22.38 -11.59 -9.54
N GLY A 48 -22.13 -12.13 -10.74
CA GLY A 48 -21.09 -13.14 -10.93
C GLY A 48 -19.66 -12.60 -11.08
N ARG A 49 -19.39 -11.31 -10.78
CA ARG A 49 -18.13 -10.67 -11.09
C ARG A 49 -17.45 -10.00 -9.89
N ILE A 50 -17.62 -10.59 -8.71
CA ILE A 50 -16.93 -10.12 -7.48
C ILE A 50 -15.42 -10.15 -7.67
N ASP A 51 -14.90 -11.14 -8.41
CA ASP A 51 -13.48 -11.28 -8.66
C ASP A 51 -12.88 -10.07 -9.38
N GLU A 52 -13.62 -9.45 -10.29
CA GLU A 52 -13.14 -8.24 -10.99
C GLU A 52 -13.01 -7.05 -10.04
N TYR A 53 -13.93 -6.94 -9.08
CA TYR A 53 -13.82 -5.92 -8.04
C TYR A 53 -12.63 -6.15 -7.13
N VAL A 54 -12.39 -7.40 -6.73
CA VAL A 54 -11.24 -7.76 -5.93
C VAL A 54 -9.96 -7.41 -6.68
N GLU A 55 -9.87 -7.75 -7.95
CA GLU A 55 -8.71 -7.45 -8.78
C GLU A 55 -8.47 -5.94 -8.88
N MET A 56 -9.52 -5.16 -9.07
CA MET A 56 -9.40 -3.70 -9.13
C MET A 56 -8.89 -3.12 -7.81
N CYS A 57 -9.39 -3.61 -6.68
CA CYS A 57 -8.93 -3.19 -5.36
C CYS A 57 -7.48 -3.58 -5.13
N GLU A 58 -7.10 -4.81 -5.52
CA GLU A 58 -5.72 -5.27 -5.39
C GLU A 58 -4.76 -4.42 -6.22
N GLN A 59 -5.15 -4.04 -7.43
CA GLN A 59 -4.34 -3.17 -8.29
C GLN A 59 -4.14 -1.79 -7.64
N ALA A 60 -5.18 -1.21 -7.07
CA ALA A 60 -5.08 0.09 -6.41
C ALA A 60 -4.14 0.03 -5.21
N ARG A 61 -4.24 -1.04 -4.43
CA ARG A 61 -3.38 -1.23 -3.26
C ARG A 61 -1.94 -1.50 -3.65
N ALA A 62 -1.70 -2.32 -4.67
CA ALA A 62 -0.37 -2.60 -5.17
C ALA A 62 0.30 -1.34 -5.70
N GLU A 63 -0.44 -0.48 -6.38
CA GLU A 63 0.05 0.79 -6.91
C GLU A 63 0.42 1.76 -5.79
N ALA A 64 -0.44 1.89 -4.78
CA ALA A 64 -0.14 2.72 -3.61
C ALA A 64 1.10 2.21 -2.87
N PHE A 65 1.22 0.90 -2.70
CA PHE A 65 2.38 0.27 -2.08
C PHE A 65 3.66 0.56 -2.87
N ALA A 66 3.63 0.43 -4.20
CA ALA A 66 4.79 0.68 -5.05
C ALA A 66 5.26 2.13 -4.95
N ILE A 67 4.33 3.09 -4.89
CA ILE A 67 4.66 4.50 -4.72
C ILE A 67 5.31 4.73 -3.34
N MET A 68 4.76 4.14 -2.29
CA MET A 68 5.32 4.24 -0.94
C MET A 68 6.74 3.70 -0.88
N THR A 69 6.98 2.52 -1.45
CA THR A 69 8.31 1.90 -1.41
C THR A 69 9.32 2.68 -2.22
N ALA A 70 8.93 3.24 -3.37
CA ALA A 70 9.79 4.11 -4.16
C ALA A 70 10.18 5.35 -3.37
N HIS A 71 9.24 5.95 -2.64
CA HIS A 71 9.51 7.09 -1.78
C HIS A 71 10.52 6.74 -0.68
N ALA A 72 10.33 5.59 -0.03
CA ALA A 72 11.25 5.12 1.00
C ALA A 72 12.66 4.88 0.43
N ASP A 73 12.75 4.29 -0.75
CA ASP A 73 14.03 4.06 -1.41
C ASP A 73 14.76 5.38 -1.69
N GLN A 74 14.04 6.40 -2.14
CA GLN A 74 14.61 7.72 -2.38
C GLN A 74 15.17 8.36 -1.12
N MET A 75 14.59 8.05 0.03
CA MET A 75 15.06 8.54 1.33
C MET A 75 16.24 7.76 1.88
N GLY A 76 16.61 6.66 1.25
CA GLY A 76 17.70 5.80 1.72
C GLY A 76 17.27 4.75 2.74
N ALA A 77 15.99 4.49 2.88
CA ALA A 77 15.48 3.46 3.78
C ALA A 77 15.78 2.06 3.23
N ASN A 78 15.96 1.11 4.13
CA ASN A 78 16.04 -0.30 3.76
C ASN A 78 14.91 -1.15 4.35
N ALA A 79 13.98 -0.53 5.07
CA ALA A 79 12.79 -1.20 5.58
C ALA A 79 11.67 -0.19 5.81
N ILE A 80 10.44 -0.69 5.85
CA ILE A 80 9.27 0.10 6.21
C ILE A 80 8.48 -0.69 7.26
N LEU A 81 8.27 -0.08 8.40
CA LEU A 81 7.55 -0.69 9.52
C LEU A 81 6.20 -0.03 9.72
N GLY A 82 5.29 -0.74 10.36
CA GLY A 82 3.97 -0.22 10.68
C GLY A 82 3.13 0.08 9.45
N VAL A 83 3.29 -0.69 8.39
CA VAL A 83 2.58 -0.47 7.12
C VAL A 83 1.08 -0.60 7.34
N ARG A 84 0.34 0.38 6.84
CA ARG A 84 -1.12 0.42 6.89
C ARG A 84 -1.67 0.87 5.55
N TYR A 85 -2.88 0.43 5.27
CA TYR A 85 -3.68 0.91 4.15
C TYR A 85 -4.91 1.61 4.69
N ASP A 86 -5.36 2.61 3.97
CA ASP A 86 -6.61 3.27 4.25
C ASP A 86 -7.28 3.64 2.93
N ALA A 87 -8.58 3.78 2.95
CA ALA A 87 -9.34 4.16 1.77
C ALA A 87 -10.39 5.18 2.19
N THR A 88 -10.48 6.26 1.44
CA THR A 88 -11.40 7.36 1.75
C THR A 88 -12.16 7.75 0.50
N GLU A 89 -13.48 7.83 0.62
CA GLU A 89 -14.30 8.37 -0.46
C GLU A 89 -14.17 9.88 -0.47
N LEU A 90 -13.63 10.43 -1.57
CA LEU A 90 -13.43 11.88 -1.72
C LEU A 90 -14.68 12.57 -2.16
N MET A 91 -15.41 11.92 -3.05
CA MET A 91 -16.70 12.37 -3.55
C MET A 91 -17.40 11.16 -4.14
N GLN A 92 -18.65 11.32 -4.54
CA GLN A 92 -19.37 10.21 -5.16
C GLN A 92 -18.54 9.59 -6.29
N ASN A 93 -18.31 8.29 -6.22
CA ASN A 93 -17.58 7.51 -7.21
C ASN A 93 -16.09 7.85 -7.34
N MET A 94 -15.48 8.42 -6.32
CA MET A 94 -14.05 8.70 -6.34
C MET A 94 -13.45 8.34 -4.99
N THR A 95 -12.50 7.40 -4.99
CA THR A 95 -11.90 6.88 -3.77
C THR A 95 -10.40 7.07 -3.81
N GLU A 96 -9.85 7.59 -2.70
CA GLU A 96 -8.42 7.60 -2.45
C GLU A 96 -8.03 6.31 -1.74
N VAL A 97 -6.93 5.71 -2.19
CA VAL A 97 -6.28 4.62 -1.46
C VAL A 97 -4.89 5.10 -1.06
N ILE A 98 -4.59 5.00 0.21
CA ILE A 98 -3.28 5.37 0.75
C ILE A 98 -2.63 4.15 1.40
N CYS A 99 -1.34 3.99 1.15
CA CYS A 99 -0.48 3.06 1.86
C CYS A 99 0.60 3.87 2.55
N TYR A 100 0.84 3.65 3.83
CA TYR A 100 1.81 4.45 4.58
C TYR A 100 2.51 3.61 5.64
N GLY A 101 3.63 4.12 6.11
CA GLY A 101 4.42 3.47 7.15
C GLY A 101 5.62 4.32 7.53
N SER A 102 6.44 3.78 8.41
CA SER A 102 7.68 4.43 8.86
C SER A 102 8.86 3.89 8.08
N ALA A 103 9.50 4.76 7.31
CA ALA A 103 10.73 4.44 6.60
C ALA A 103 11.89 4.45 7.58
N VAL A 104 12.65 3.37 7.64
CA VAL A 104 13.73 3.19 8.62
C VAL A 104 14.95 2.59 7.95
N VAL A 105 16.08 2.74 8.62
CA VAL A 105 17.28 1.95 8.34
C VAL A 105 17.42 0.96 9.47
N VAL A 106 17.46 -0.31 9.12
CA VAL A 106 17.67 -1.40 10.09
C VAL A 106 19.01 -2.07 9.83
N GLU A 107 19.58 -2.64 10.89
CA GLU A 107 20.77 -3.45 10.81
C GLU A 107 20.53 -4.78 11.53
N ALA A 108 21.21 -5.82 11.08
CA ALA A 108 21.09 -7.12 11.71
C ALA A 108 21.58 -7.07 13.16
N ASP A 109 20.88 -7.80 14.02
CA ASP A 109 21.29 -7.93 15.42
C ASP A 109 22.60 -8.72 15.50
N ALA A 110 23.42 -8.37 16.48
CA ALA A 110 24.64 -9.12 16.74
C ALA A 110 24.28 -10.55 17.12
N LYS A 111 25.02 -11.50 16.58
CA LYS A 111 24.86 -12.90 17.00
C LYS A 111 25.39 -13.06 18.42
N ALA A 112 24.54 -13.63 19.26
CA ALA A 112 24.95 -13.95 20.63
C ALA A 112 25.97 -15.09 20.64
#